data_fa1be17e4a3bccac51201a13478ec75f
#
_entry.id   fa1be17e4a3bccac51201a13478ec75f
#
_cell.length_a   1.000
_cell.length_b   1.000
_cell.length_c   1.000
_cell.angle_alpha   90.00
_cell.angle_beta   90.00
_cell.angle_gamma   90.00
#
_symmetry.space_group_name_H-M   'P 1'
#
loop_
_entity.id
_entity.type
_entity.pdbx_description
1 polymer ?
#
loop_
_entity_poly.entity_id
_entity_poly.type
_entity_poly.pdbx_seq_one_letter_code
_entity_poly.pdbx_strand_id
1 'polypeptide(L)'
;MNWNQILSDSGLSEREVSVVNVLAGKPSMKASEVAKELGVTRLDAYKALEDLQEKGMVSVIADRPMRFTCPRIDQAVEQLIEIRRRQLDRIESSFEEIQSSVESSNFEFQEVEAEDNPKFTILKERVRILGRLEKMGNDSESDLVMILGRFGILPLCRNATITSINEAAKRGVRVRVLAQLDKRTVRFYNDLHESIEVRHSEEMEAQGAVMDQNEVIQYLNSDDNPVGKGKSDAALVIESAQFAENQRNLIETIWEEAIPFDSASKRYTEERITDPLKLTLNEGSFLEKIREVLMIEKDLPKEDTPFNIDAFM
;
A
#
# COMPACT_ATOMS: atom_id res chain seq x y z
N MET A 1 6.63 -8.91 -14.73
CA MET A 1 7.44 -7.74 -14.35
C MET A 1 8.34 -7.43 -15.52
N ASN A 2 8.34 -6.20 -16.06
CA ASN A 2 9.10 -5.82 -17.25
C ASN A 2 10.36 -5.06 -16.79
N TRP A 3 11.50 -5.25 -17.44
CA TRP A 3 12.75 -4.53 -17.16
C TRP A 3 12.59 -3.01 -17.10
N ASN A 4 11.77 -2.45 -17.99
CA ASN A 4 11.47 -1.02 -18.00
C ASN A 4 10.84 -0.54 -16.68
N GLN A 5 9.99 -1.35 -16.08
CA GLN A 5 9.37 -1.01 -14.80
C GLN A 5 10.43 -1.00 -13.68
N ILE A 6 11.32 -1.99 -13.65
CA ILE A 6 12.41 -2.06 -12.67
C ILE A 6 13.33 -0.84 -12.79
N LEU A 7 13.71 -0.46 -14.02
CA LEU A 7 14.55 0.71 -14.27
C LEU A 7 13.87 2.01 -13.83
N SER A 8 12.57 2.16 -14.13
CA SER A 8 11.79 3.34 -13.69
C SER A 8 11.62 3.40 -12.17
N ASP A 9 11.32 2.28 -11.52
CA ASP A 9 11.18 2.19 -10.06
C ASP A 9 12.52 2.46 -9.35
N SER A 10 13.64 2.20 -10.05
CA SER A 10 14.99 2.51 -9.59
C SER A 10 15.38 4.00 -9.79
N GLY A 11 14.47 4.83 -10.28
CA GLY A 11 14.66 6.28 -10.39
C GLY A 11 15.26 6.74 -11.73
N LEU A 12 15.19 5.93 -12.79
CA LEU A 12 15.47 6.38 -14.13
C LEU A 12 14.23 7.04 -14.77
N SER A 13 14.44 8.14 -15.45
CA SER A 13 13.39 8.78 -16.26
C SER A 13 13.05 7.92 -17.49
N GLU A 14 11.86 8.10 -18.06
CA GLU A 14 11.44 7.39 -19.28
C GLU A 14 12.44 7.54 -20.44
N ARG A 15 13.09 8.70 -20.54
CA ARG A 15 14.14 8.98 -21.54
C ARG A 15 15.39 8.15 -21.28
N GLU A 16 15.84 8.07 -20.04
CA GLU A 16 16.99 7.26 -19.64
C GLU A 16 16.74 5.77 -19.86
N VAL A 17 15.55 5.28 -19.51
CA VAL A 17 15.12 3.90 -19.79
C VAL A 17 15.18 3.60 -21.29
N SER A 18 14.73 4.53 -22.13
CA SER A 18 14.78 4.38 -23.58
C SER A 18 16.22 4.31 -24.09
N VAL A 19 17.13 5.14 -23.57
CA VAL A 19 18.56 5.11 -23.91
C VAL A 19 19.22 3.80 -23.48
N VAL A 20 18.93 3.30 -22.28
CA VAL A 20 19.42 1.99 -21.80
C VAL A 20 18.95 0.87 -22.72
N ASN A 21 17.69 0.84 -23.13
CA ASN A 21 17.17 -0.16 -24.07
C ASN A 21 17.85 -0.14 -25.44
N VAL A 22 18.27 1.04 -25.90
CA VAL A 22 19.01 1.17 -27.17
C VAL A 22 20.44 0.69 -27.05
N LEU A 23 21.12 0.94 -25.91
CA LEU A 23 22.54 0.66 -25.73
C LEU A 23 22.84 -0.72 -25.14
N ALA A 24 21.94 -1.26 -24.30
CA ALA A 24 22.20 -2.44 -23.51
C ALA A 24 22.59 -3.66 -24.37
N GLY A 25 23.76 -4.22 -24.11
CA GLY A 25 24.28 -5.39 -24.82
C GLY A 25 24.69 -5.16 -26.28
N LYS A 26 24.72 -3.90 -26.75
CA LYS A 26 25.17 -3.52 -28.10
C LYS A 26 26.62 -3.02 -28.07
N PRO A 27 27.28 -3.00 -29.23
CA PRO A 27 28.56 -2.31 -29.39
C PRO A 27 28.43 -0.82 -29.04
N SER A 28 29.57 -0.21 -28.67
CA SER A 28 29.59 1.20 -28.33
C SER A 28 29.01 2.08 -29.45
N MET A 29 28.13 3.03 -29.07
CA MET A 29 27.44 3.95 -30.00
C MET A 29 27.82 5.40 -29.73
N LYS A 30 27.73 6.22 -30.77
CA LYS A 30 27.87 7.69 -30.66
C LYS A 30 26.55 8.30 -30.24
N ALA A 31 26.58 9.44 -29.58
CA ALA A 31 25.33 10.15 -29.20
C ALA A 31 24.40 10.44 -30.40
N SER A 32 24.99 10.68 -31.59
CA SER A 32 24.23 10.88 -32.83
C SER A 32 23.53 9.63 -33.34
N GLU A 33 24.08 8.43 -33.06
CA GLU A 33 23.50 7.14 -33.43
C GLU A 33 22.35 6.83 -32.49
N VAL A 34 22.53 7.06 -31.20
CA VAL A 34 21.47 6.91 -30.16
C VAL A 34 20.31 7.87 -30.44
N ALA A 35 20.61 9.15 -30.77
CA ALA A 35 19.62 10.15 -31.13
C ALA A 35 18.76 9.72 -32.33
N LYS A 36 19.39 9.13 -33.34
CA LYS A 36 18.72 8.64 -34.55
C LYS A 36 17.80 7.47 -34.24
N GLU A 37 18.24 6.51 -33.41
CA GLU A 37 17.40 5.36 -33.02
C GLU A 37 16.19 5.79 -32.19
N LEU A 38 16.34 6.78 -31.30
CA LEU A 38 15.28 7.28 -30.44
C LEU A 38 14.39 8.35 -31.07
N GLY A 39 14.76 8.89 -32.25
CA GLY A 39 14.02 9.98 -32.89
C GLY A 39 14.08 11.31 -32.10
N VAL A 40 15.16 11.55 -31.33
CA VAL A 40 15.35 12.75 -30.50
C VAL A 40 16.49 13.61 -31.02
N THR A 41 16.66 14.82 -30.47
CA THR A 41 17.82 15.65 -30.86
C THR A 41 19.13 15.08 -30.33
N ARG A 42 20.26 15.36 -31.00
CA ARG A 42 21.58 14.93 -30.52
C ARG A 42 21.89 15.48 -29.12
N LEU A 43 21.41 16.69 -28.81
CA LEU A 43 21.62 17.31 -27.51
C LEU A 43 20.85 16.57 -26.40
N ASP A 44 19.62 16.18 -26.68
CA ASP A 44 18.80 15.44 -25.74
C ASP A 44 19.39 14.04 -25.47
N ALA A 45 19.84 13.34 -26.50
CA ALA A 45 20.51 12.06 -26.35
C ALA A 45 21.80 12.18 -25.54
N TYR A 46 22.58 13.25 -25.80
CA TYR A 46 23.84 13.49 -25.09
C TYR A 46 23.61 13.75 -23.60
N LYS A 47 22.64 14.60 -23.26
CA LYS A 47 22.25 14.84 -21.84
C LYS A 47 21.83 13.55 -21.12
N ALA A 48 20.97 12.76 -21.74
CA ALA A 48 20.54 11.49 -21.13
C ALA A 48 21.72 10.50 -20.97
N LEU A 49 22.69 10.53 -21.88
CA LEU A 49 23.92 9.71 -21.77
C LEU A 49 24.83 10.21 -20.64
N GLU A 50 24.95 11.53 -20.44
CA GLU A 50 25.67 12.12 -19.31
C GLU A 50 25.01 11.76 -17.96
N ASP A 51 23.68 11.94 -17.87
CA ASP A 51 22.91 11.58 -16.66
C ASP A 51 23.08 10.09 -16.32
N LEU A 52 23.06 9.21 -17.33
CA LEU A 52 23.30 7.77 -17.15
C LEU A 52 24.76 7.44 -16.79
N GLN A 53 25.72 8.24 -17.28
CA GLN A 53 27.12 8.09 -16.89
C GLN A 53 27.32 8.51 -15.43
N GLU A 54 26.73 9.61 -14.99
CA GLU A 54 26.75 10.03 -13.56
C GLU A 54 26.11 8.98 -12.64
N LYS A 55 25.07 8.30 -13.12
CA LYS A 55 24.44 7.17 -12.44
C LYS A 55 25.24 5.87 -12.55
N GLY A 56 26.35 5.85 -13.26
CA GLY A 56 27.21 4.68 -13.41
C GLY A 56 26.65 3.59 -14.33
N MET A 57 25.59 3.87 -15.08
CA MET A 57 24.92 2.92 -15.98
C MET A 57 25.57 2.85 -17.37
N VAL A 58 26.23 3.90 -17.78
CA VAL A 58 26.88 4.05 -19.09
C VAL A 58 28.34 4.41 -18.91
N SER A 59 29.22 3.77 -19.66
CA SER A 59 30.64 4.07 -19.70
C SER A 59 31.00 4.79 -20.99
N VAL A 60 31.92 5.73 -20.89
CA VAL A 60 32.43 6.49 -22.03
C VAL A 60 33.76 5.91 -22.53
N ILE A 61 33.82 5.65 -23.80
CA ILE A 61 35.08 5.32 -24.49
C ILE A 61 35.63 6.62 -25.11
N ALA A 62 36.85 6.98 -24.68
CA ALA A 62 37.55 8.17 -25.16
C ALA A 62 38.03 7.98 -26.60
N ASP A 63 37.09 8.12 -27.54
CA ASP A 63 37.31 8.09 -28.98
C ASP A 63 36.96 9.45 -29.58
N ARG A 64 37.34 9.72 -30.82
CA ARG A 64 36.93 10.94 -31.53
C ARG A 64 36.09 10.58 -32.75
N PRO A 65 34.74 10.74 -32.66
CA PRO A 65 33.92 11.28 -31.58
C PRO A 65 33.71 10.26 -30.43
N MET A 66 33.43 10.78 -29.21
CA MET A 66 33.14 9.95 -28.00
C MET A 66 32.08 8.89 -28.27
N ARG A 67 32.28 7.70 -27.72
CA ARG A 67 31.35 6.58 -27.82
C ARG A 67 30.90 6.14 -26.43
N PHE A 68 29.69 5.68 -26.36
CA PHE A 68 29.05 5.26 -25.14
C PHE A 68 28.74 3.76 -25.21
N THR A 69 28.88 3.07 -24.09
CA THR A 69 28.57 1.65 -23.95
C THR A 69 27.78 1.40 -22.68
N CYS A 70 26.85 0.46 -22.75
CA CYS A 70 26.09 -0.02 -21.62
C CYS A 70 26.24 -1.55 -21.56
N PRO A 71 26.41 -2.14 -20.36
CA PRO A 71 26.41 -3.59 -20.24
C PRO A 71 25.04 -4.15 -20.64
N ARG A 72 24.90 -5.48 -20.61
CA ARG A 72 23.59 -6.12 -20.80
C ARG A 72 22.63 -5.63 -19.72
N ILE A 73 21.33 -5.65 -20.04
CA ILE A 73 20.29 -5.06 -19.16
C ILE A 73 20.27 -5.69 -17.76
N ASP A 74 20.51 -7.01 -17.66
CA ASP A 74 20.62 -7.74 -16.39
C ASP A 74 21.79 -7.19 -15.55
N GLN A 75 22.97 -7.06 -16.14
CA GLN A 75 24.16 -6.50 -15.48
C GLN A 75 24.00 -5.02 -15.15
N ALA A 76 23.33 -4.24 -16.02
CA ALA A 76 23.04 -2.84 -15.76
C ALA A 76 22.13 -2.67 -14.54
N VAL A 77 21.13 -3.53 -14.38
CA VAL A 77 20.23 -3.53 -13.21
C VAL A 77 20.99 -3.94 -11.95
N GLU A 78 21.87 -4.97 -12.01
CA GLU A 78 22.72 -5.37 -10.88
C GLU A 78 23.63 -4.21 -10.42
N GLN A 79 24.26 -3.49 -11.37
CA GLN A 79 25.08 -2.32 -11.06
C GLN A 79 24.27 -1.21 -10.39
N LEU A 80 23.05 -0.97 -10.86
CA LEU A 80 22.18 0.05 -10.29
C LEU A 80 21.78 -0.32 -8.85
N ILE A 81 21.44 -1.58 -8.59
CA ILE A 81 21.14 -2.09 -7.24
C ILE A 81 22.35 -1.89 -6.32
N GLU A 82 23.55 -2.24 -6.78
CA GLU A 82 24.77 -2.09 -6.00
C GLU A 82 25.11 -0.62 -5.67
N ILE A 83 24.90 0.29 -6.62
CA ILE A 83 25.07 1.73 -6.39
C ILE A 83 24.08 2.22 -5.34
N ARG A 84 22.81 1.77 -5.39
CA ARG A 84 21.80 2.15 -4.41
C ARG A 84 22.09 1.61 -3.02
N ARG A 85 22.57 0.37 -2.91
CA ARG A 85 23.02 -0.19 -1.63
C ARG A 85 24.11 0.65 -1.01
N ARG A 86 25.15 0.98 -1.77
CA ARG A 86 26.25 1.85 -1.27
C ARG A 86 25.78 3.25 -0.86
N GLN A 87 24.76 3.78 -1.53
CA GLN A 87 24.17 5.06 -1.13
C GLN A 87 23.43 4.94 0.22
N LEU A 88 22.68 3.85 0.42
CA LEU A 88 22.00 3.56 1.69
C LEU A 88 23.01 3.35 2.82
N ASP A 89 24.01 2.50 2.61
CA ASP A 89 25.07 2.24 3.59
C ASP A 89 25.77 3.53 4.05
N ARG A 90 26.01 4.47 3.13
CA ARG A 90 26.58 5.77 3.48
C ARG A 90 25.64 6.64 4.33
N ILE A 91 24.35 6.63 3.99
CA ILE A 91 23.34 7.37 4.75
C ILE A 91 23.21 6.76 6.14
N GLU A 92 23.16 5.44 6.25
CA GLU A 92 23.10 4.71 7.53
C GLU A 92 24.33 5.00 8.39
N SER A 93 25.54 4.90 7.83
CA SER A 93 26.77 5.23 8.55
C SER A 93 26.81 6.70 9.03
N SER A 94 26.40 7.64 8.16
CA SER A 94 26.32 9.06 8.54
C SER A 94 25.27 9.32 9.62
N PHE A 95 24.16 8.59 9.58
CA PHE A 95 23.11 8.66 10.60
C PHE A 95 23.63 8.14 11.94
N GLU A 96 24.32 7.00 11.97
CA GLU A 96 24.95 6.45 13.18
C GLU A 96 25.99 7.42 13.78
N GLU A 97 26.82 8.06 12.94
CA GLU A 97 27.78 9.08 13.38
C GLU A 97 27.08 10.29 14.02
N ILE A 98 25.99 10.77 13.41
CA ILE A 98 25.20 11.88 13.95
C ILE A 98 24.54 11.46 15.27
N GLN A 99 23.93 10.26 15.31
CA GLN A 99 23.28 9.75 16.50
C GLN A 99 24.28 9.62 17.67
N SER A 100 25.44 9.03 17.43
CA SER A 100 26.49 8.91 18.45
C SER A 100 27.04 10.27 18.87
N SER A 101 27.12 11.25 18.01
CA SER A 101 27.52 12.62 18.32
C SER A 101 26.47 13.38 19.14
N VAL A 102 25.19 13.12 18.88
CA VAL A 102 24.07 13.68 19.67
C VAL A 102 24.03 13.05 21.05
N GLU A 103 24.28 11.75 21.19
CA GLU A 103 24.34 11.04 22.46
C GLU A 103 25.58 11.46 23.29
N SER A 104 26.72 11.74 22.64
CA SER A 104 27.96 12.15 23.29
C SER A 104 28.04 13.68 23.60
N SER A 105 27.36 14.49 22.82
CA SER A 105 27.13 15.87 23.19
C SER A 105 25.98 15.87 24.20
N ASN A 106 26.27 16.30 25.43
CA ASN A 106 25.25 16.75 26.37
C ASN A 106 24.53 17.99 25.79
N PHE A 107 23.92 17.86 24.61
CA PHE A 107 22.73 18.58 24.33
C PHE A 107 21.70 17.98 25.30
N GLU A 108 21.61 18.54 26.49
CA GLU A 108 20.33 18.68 27.12
C GLU A 108 19.44 19.28 26.03
N PHE A 109 18.81 18.43 25.23
CA PHE A 109 17.46 18.74 24.86
C PHE A 109 16.84 18.98 26.22
N GLN A 110 16.71 20.25 26.60
CA GLN A 110 15.68 20.57 27.55
C GLN A 110 14.49 19.84 26.99
N GLU A 111 14.19 18.68 27.59
CA GLU A 111 12.82 18.26 27.66
C GLU A 111 12.17 19.53 28.19
N VAL A 112 11.64 20.32 27.25
CA VAL A 112 10.61 21.29 27.58
C VAL A 112 9.63 20.39 28.27
N GLU A 113 9.62 20.47 29.61
CA GLU A 113 8.67 19.77 30.46
C GLU A 113 7.39 19.84 29.65
N ALA A 114 6.91 18.71 29.23
CA ALA A 114 5.81 18.66 28.31
C ALA A 114 4.67 19.36 29.00
N GLU A 115 4.60 20.69 28.77
CA GLU A 115 3.35 21.37 29.03
C GLU A 115 2.34 20.48 28.38
N ASP A 116 1.32 20.10 29.10
CA ASP A 116 0.24 19.16 28.78
C ASP A 116 -0.57 19.62 27.53
N ASN A 117 0.14 20.29 26.61
CA ASN A 117 -0.38 20.87 25.39
C ASN A 117 -0.41 19.83 24.27
N PRO A 118 -1.59 19.53 23.77
CA PRO A 118 -1.75 18.60 22.66
C PRO A 118 -0.92 19.04 21.44
N LYS A 119 -0.17 18.12 20.85
CA LYS A 119 0.55 18.36 19.59
C LYS A 119 -0.29 17.87 18.43
N PHE A 120 -0.36 18.67 17.37
CA PHE A 120 -1.14 18.39 16.18
C PHE A 120 -0.24 18.40 14.96
N THR A 121 -0.33 17.33 14.15
CA THR A 121 0.40 17.23 12.88
C THR A 121 -0.54 16.79 11.78
N ILE A 122 -0.53 17.48 10.65
CA ILE A 122 -1.30 17.07 9.46
C ILE A 122 -0.37 16.31 8.52
N LEU A 123 -0.70 15.06 8.26
CA LEU A 123 -0.06 14.23 7.25
C LEU A 123 -0.85 14.29 5.95
N LYS A 124 -0.15 14.49 4.85
CA LYS A 124 -0.72 14.43 3.51
C LYS A 124 -0.08 13.29 2.74
N GLU A 125 -0.84 12.68 1.85
CA GLU A 125 -0.49 11.52 1.04
C GLU A 125 -0.46 10.20 1.84
N ARG A 126 -1.03 9.17 1.23
CA ARG A 126 -1.18 7.83 1.83
C ARG A 126 0.12 7.25 2.37
N VAL A 127 1.23 7.42 1.64
CA VAL A 127 2.52 6.87 2.02
C VAL A 127 3.01 7.38 3.38
N ARG A 128 2.78 8.66 3.68
CA ARG A 128 3.18 9.26 4.97
C ARG A 128 2.28 8.79 6.12
N ILE A 129 0.98 8.66 5.83
CA ILE A 129 0.00 8.17 6.82
C ILE A 129 0.31 6.71 7.16
N LEU A 130 0.56 5.86 6.16
CA LEU A 130 0.95 4.47 6.36
C LEU A 130 2.28 4.34 7.11
N GLY A 131 3.27 5.17 6.80
CA GLY A 131 4.53 5.22 7.55
C GLY A 131 4.33 5.60 9.04
N ARG A 132 3.38 6.49 9.34
CA ARG A 132 3.06 6.81 10.75
C ARG A 132 2.33 5.64 11.43
N LEU A 133 1.40 4.99 10.75
CA LEU A 133 0.73 3.79 11.26
C LEU A 133 1.70 2.63 11.47
N GLU A 134 2.68 2.45 10.58
CA GLU A 134 3.77 1.49 10.73
C GLU A 134 4.60 1.80 11.98
N LYS A 135 4.96 3.06 12.20
CA LYS A 135 5.65 3.51 13.40
C LYS A 135 4.82 3.21 14.64
N MET A 136 3.51 3.54 14.66
CA MET A 136 2.63 3.20 15.78
C MET A 136 2.62 1.69 16.07
N GLY A 137 2.58 0.85 15.04
CA GLY A 137 2.70 -0.61 15.21
C GLY A 137 4.02 -1.02 15.85
N ASN A 138 5.13 -0.39 15.48
CA ASN A 138 6.45 -0.70 16.03
C ASN A 138 6.61 -0.20 17.48
N ASP A 139 6.11 0.99 17.78
CA ASP A 139 6.32 1.71 19.05
C ASP A 139 5.25 1.34 20.09
N SER A 140 4.12 0.71 19.71
CA SER A 140 3.07 0.34 20.65
C SER A 140 3.56 -0.64 21.73
N GLU A 141 3.22 -0.37 22.98
CA GLU A 141 3.66 -1.13 24.16
C GLU A 141 2.52 -1.94 24.81
N SER A 142 1.31 -1.40 24.81
CA SER A 142 0.19 -2.00 25.54
C SER A 142 -1.05 -2.26 24.70
N ASP A 143 -1.51 -1.27 23.91
CA ASP A 143 -2.78 -1.36 23.20
C ASP A 143 -2.74 -0.55 21.90
N LEU A 144 -3.20 -1.16 20.83
CA LEU A 144 -3.34 -0.53 19.51
C LEU A 144 -4.73 -0.82 18.96
N VAL A 145 -5.53 0.22 18.78
CA VAL A 145 -6.85 0.10 18.17
C VAL A 145 -6.83 0.72 16.78
N MET A 146 -7.17 -0.09 15.79
CA MET A 146 -7.29 0.34 14.40
C MET A 146 -8.77 0.48 14.03
N ILE A 147 -9.11 1.58 13.37
CA ILE A 147 -10.44 1.82 12.81
C ILE A 147 -10.30 1.82 11.30
N LEU A 148 -10.93 0.85 10.64
CA LEU A 148 -10.82 0.64 9.21
C LEU A 148 -12.20 0.73 8.56
N GLY A 149 -12.40 1.76 7.74
CA GLY A 149 -13.55 1.81 6.86
C GLY A 149 -13.53 0.66 5.85
N ARG A 150 -14.54 0.59 5.00
CA ARG A 150 -14.81 -0.53 4.06
C ARG A 150 -13.59 -1.06 3.31
N PHE A 151 -12.66 -0.20 2.93
CA PHE A 151 -11.47 -0.57 2.15
C PHE A 151 -10.15 -0.31 2.88
N GLY A 152 -10.17 0.09 4.14
CA GLY A 152 -8.99 0.50 4.90
C GLY A 152 -7.93 -0.60 5.06
N ILE A 153 -8.32 -1.87 5.03
CA ILE A 153 -7.38 -2.99 5.10
C ILE A 153 -6.47 -3.10 3.86
N LEU A 154 -6.93 -2.68 2.68
CA LEU A 154 -6.20 -2.87 1.43
C LEU A 154 -4.86 -2.12 1.37
N PRO A 155 -4.78 -0.82 1.75
CA PRO A 155 -3.50 -0.13 1.83
C PRO A 155 -2.53 -0.76 2.84
N LEU A 156 -3.02 -1.28 3.97
CA LEU A 156 -2.20 -1.91 5.00
C LEU A 156 -1.53 -3.19 4.47
N CYS A 157 -2.29 -4.07 3.81
CA CYS A 157 -1.80 -5.33 3.25
C CYS A 157 -0.78 -5.15 2.12
N ARG A 158 -0.68 -3.96 1.52
CA ARG A 158 0.25 -3.66 0.42
C ARG A 158 1.54 -2.99 0.88
N ASN A 159 1.67 -2.73 2.17
CA ASN A 159 2.79 -2.04 2.77
C ASN A 159 3.30 -2.81 4.00
N ALA A 160 4.44 -2.39 4.52
CA ALA A 160 5.03 -2.95 5.73
C ALA A 160 4.15 -2.72 6.98
N THR A 161 3.16 -1.84 6.91
CA THR A 161 2.24 -1.51 8.00
C THR A 161 1.54 -2.75 8.58
N ILE A 162 1.09 -3.68 7.75
CA ILE A 162 0.46 -4.91 8.26
C ILE A 162 1.45 -5.78 9.02
N THR A 163 2.71 -5.80 8.58
CA THR A 163 3.77 -6.54 9.26
C THR A 163 4.05 -5.94 10.63
N SER A 164 4.16 -4.62 10.75
CA SER A 164 4.41 -3.95 12.05
C SER A 164 3.24 -4.17 13.03
N ILE A 165 2.00 -4.15 12.57
CA ILE A 165 0.80 -4.45 13.36
C ILE A 165 0.84 -5.91 13.86
N ASN A 166 1.16 -6.87 12.98
CA ASN A 166 1.28 -8.28 13.34
C ASN A 166 2.43 -8.51 14.34
N GLU A 167 3.57 -7.84 14.18
CA GLU A 167 4.68 -7.92 15.11
C GLU A 167 4.33 -7.29 16.47
N ALA A 168 3.55 -6.21 16.52
CA ALA A 168 3.01 -5.68 17.77
C ALA A 168 2.19 -6.73 18.50
N ALA A 169 1.27 -7.41 17.82
CA ALA A 169 0.47 -8.49 18.39
C ALA A 169 1.33 -9.65 18.90
N LYS A 170 2.39 -10.05 18.18
CA LYS A 170 3.35 -11.07 18.62
C LYS A 170 4.14 -10.64 19.87
N ARG A 171 4.43 -9.35 20.02
CA ARG A 171 5.06 -8.81 21.23
C ARG A 171 4.16 -8.82 22.46
N GLY A 172 2.86 -9.13 22.29
CA GLY A 172 1.86 -9.15 23.35
C GLY A 172 1.07 -7.85 23.49
N VAL A 173 1.20 -6.92 22.56
CA VAL A 173 0.34 -5.74 22.49
C VAL A 173 -1.09 -6.17 22.20
N ARG A 174 -2.05 -5.61 22.90
CA ARG A 174 -3.47 -5.85 22.62
C ARG A 174 -3.88 -5.10 21.37
N VAL A 175 -3.86 -5.78 20.23
CA VAL A 175 -4.28 -5.20 18.96
C VAL A 175 -5.74 -5.52 18.68
N ARG A 176 -6.53 -4.48 18.39
CA ARG A 176 -7.96 -4.58 18.04
C ARG A 176 -8.24 -3.85 16.74
N VAL A 177 -9.10 -4.42 15.92
CA VAL A 177 -9.51 -3.83 14.64
C VAL A 177 -11.02 -3.72 14.59
N LEU A 178 -11.53 -2.50 14.55
CA LEU A 178 -12.92 -2.20 14.26
C LEU A 178 -13.06 -1.85 12.79
N ALA A 179 -13.82 -2.63 12.04
CA ALA A 179 -13.87 -2.51 10.58
C ALA A 179 -15.27 -2.57 10.01
N GLN A 180 -15.49 -1.86 8.91
CA GLN A 180 -16.64 -2.11 8.06
C GLN A 180 -16.27 -3.20 7.04
N LEU A 181 -16.67 -4.45 7.31
CA LEU A 181 -16.37 -5.56 6.40
C LEU A 181 -17.15 -5.44 5.09
N ASP A 182 -16.53 -5.86 3.99
CA ASP A 182 -17.12 -5.94 2.66
C ASP A 182 -16.68 -7.26 2.01
N LYS A 183 -17.54 -7.85 1.18
CA LYS A 183 -17.26 -9.12 0.48
C LYS A 183 -15.96 -9.12 -0.34
N ARG A 184 -15.47 -7.94 -0.75
CA ARG A 184 -14.23 -7.77 -1.51
C ARG A 184 -13.00 -7.71 -0.61
N THR A 185 -13.18 -7.31 0.65
CA THR A 185 -12.08 -7.04 1.58
C THR A 185 -11.97 -8.06 2.72
N VAL A 186 -13.04 -8.78 3.05
CA VAL A 186 -13.09 -9.72 4.19
C VAL A 186 -11.93 -10.72 4.19
N ARG A 187 -11.50 -11.20 3.03
CA ARG A 187 -10.41 -12.18 2.92
C ARG A 187 -9.04 -11.65 3.40
N PHE A 188 -8.82 -10.33 3.33
CA PHE A 188 -7.54 -9.72 3.70
C PHE A 188 -7.35 -9.62 5.22
N TYR A 189 -8.42 -9.77 6.00
CA TYR A 189 -8.33 -9.83 7.45
C TYR A 189 -7.73 -11.16 7.94
N ASN A 190 -7.67 -12.19 7.09
CA ASN A 190 -6.96 -13.44 7.38
C ASN A 190 -5.42 -13.27 7.37
N ASP A 191 -4.90 -12.16 6.85
CA ASP A 191 -3.47 -11.84 6.89
C ASP A 191 -3.04 -11.22 8.24
N LEU A 192 -4.00 -10.92 9.12
CA LEU A 192 -3.76 -10.47 10.49
C LEU A 192 -3.37 -11.64 11.39
N HIS A 193 -2.53 -11.36 12.38
CA HIS A 193 -2.12 -12.35 13.37
C HIS A 193 -3.32 -12.84 14.18
N GLU A 194 -3.35 -14.12 14.55
CA GLU A 194 -4.48 -14.78 15.23
C GLU A 194 -4.89 -14.16 16.57
N SER A 195 -3.97 -13.46 17.25
CA SER A 195 -4.25 -12.76 18.51
C SER A 195 -4.93 -11.40 18.31
N ILE A 196 -5.06 -10.93 17.07
CA ILE A 196 -5.71 -9.65 16.76
C ILE A 196 -7.23 -9.85 16.76
N GLU A 197 -7.91 -9.13 17.65
CA GLU A 197 -9.36 -9.16 17.68
C GLU A 197 -9.94 -8.26 16.59
N VAL A 198 -10.77 -8.82 15.71
CA VAL A 198 -11.47 -8.05 14.66
C VAL A 198 -12.96 -8.07 14.91
N ARG A 199 -13.60 -6.90 14.87
CA ARG A 199 -15.06 -6.76 14.92
C ARG A 199 -15.59 -5.92 13.79
N HIS A 200 -16.82 -6.18 13.39
CA HIS A 200 -17.52 -5.51 12.31
C HIS A 200 -18.57 -4.54 12.84
N SER A 201 -18.56 -3.33 12.28
CA SER A 201 -19.64 -2.35 12.45
C SER A 201 -20.08 -1.81 11.09
N GLU A 202 -21.37 -1.85 10.79
CA GLU A 202 -21.93 -1.32 9.53
C GLU A 202 -21.81 0.20 9.42
N GLU A 203 -21.84 0.90 10.55
CA GLU A 203 -21.86 2.36 10.62
C GLU A 203 -20.46 2.97 10.65
N MET A 204 -19.39 2.16 10.61
CA MET A 204 -18.03 2.64 10.75
C MET A 204 -17.45 3.08 9.42
N GLU A 205 -17.64 4.33 9.06
CA GLU A 205 -17.01 4.95 7.89
C GLU A 205 -15.67 5.64 8.24
N ALA A 206 -15.45 5.95 9.51
CA ALA A 206 -14.22 6.57 9.97
C ALA A 206 -13.00 5.67 9.75
N GLN A 207 -11.82 6.29 9.60
CA GLN A 207 -10.54 5.59 9.55
C GLN A 207 -9.56 6.27 10.49
N GLY A 208 -8.77 5.47 11.21
CA GLY A 208 -7.78 5.98 12.14
C GLY A 208 -7.16 4.90 12.99
N ALA A 209 -6.40 5.33 13.99
CA ALA A 209 -5.82 4.46 15.00
C ALA A 209 -5.64 5.21 16.32
N VAL A 210 -5.68 4.47 17.42
CA VAL A 210 -5.31 4.95 18.76
C VAL A 210 -4.24 4.02 19.30
N MET A 211 -3.10 4.59 19.67
CA MET A 211 -1.96 3.87 20.25
C MET A 211 -1.81 4.20 21.71
N ASP A 212 -1.77 3.20 22.54
CA ASP A 212 -1.61 3.29 23.99
C ASP A 212 -2.56 4.34 24.60
N GLN A 213 -2.04 5.30 25.36
CA GLN A 213 -2.83 6.43 25.86
C GLN A 213 -2.26 7.77 25.38
N ASN A 214 -1.61 7.77 24.22
CA ASN A 214 -0.72 8.88 23.84
C ASN A 214 -1.05 9.49 22.48
N GLU A 215 -1.37 8.67 21.50
CA GLU A 215 -1.43 9.11 20.11
C GLU A 215 -2.67 8.63 19.39
N VAL A 216 -3.24 9.53 18.61
CA VAL A 216 -4.38 9.27 17.73
C VAL A 216 -4.07 9.69 16.31
N ILE A 217 -4.36 8.85 15.35
CA ILE A 217 -4.44 9.22 13.93
C ILE A 217 -5.91 9.19 13.52
N GLN A 218 -6.39 10.31 12.98
CA GLN A 218 -7.71 10.42 12.41
C GLN A 218 -7.61 10.84 10.95
N TYR A 219 -8.15 10.04 10.01
CA TYR A 219 -8.25 10.44 8.62
C TYR A 219 -9.22 11.60 8.46
N LEU A 220 -8.80 12.62 7.74
CA LEU A 220 -9.59 13.79 7.37
C LEU A 220 -10.20 13.62 5.98
N ASN A 221 -9.46 12.97 5.11
CA ASN A 221 -9.86 12.65 3.75
C ASN A 221 -9.19 11.37 3.28
N SER A 222 -9.92 10.56 2.52
CA SER A 222 -9.44 9.32 1.92
C SER A 222 -9.81 9.30 0.45
N ASP A 223 -8.86 8.95 -0.41
CA ASP A 223 -9.05 8.78 -1.85
C ASP A 223 -9.99 7.59 -2.11
N ASP A 224 -10.95 7.77 -3.02
CA ASP A 224 -11.91 6.73 -3.41
C ASP A 224 -11.24 5.47 -3.98
N ASN A 225 -10.01 5.61 -4.49
CA ASN A 225 -9.20 4.49 -4.95
C ASN A 225 -8.28 3.95 -3.83
N PRO A 226 -8.69 2.89 -3.12
CA PRO A 226 -7.94 2.36 -1.98
C PRO A 226 -6.60 1.73 -2.37
N VAL A 227 -6.40 1.44 -3.65
CA VAL A 227 -5.18 0.82 -4.18
C VAL A 227 -4.29 1.79 -4.95
N GLY A 228 -4.74 3.02 -5.13
CA GLY A 228 -4.00 4.11 -5.76
C GLY A 228 -2.94 4.72 -4.86
N LYS A 229 -2.26 5.76 -5.37
CA LYS A 229 -1.21 6.48 -4.62
C LYS A 229 -1.75 7.32 -3.45
N GLY A 230 -3.07 7.56 -3.38
CA GLY A 230 -3.71 8.31 -2.29
C GLY A 230 -3.12 9.70 -2.11
N LYS A 231 -2.92 10.46 -3.19
CA LYS A 231 -2.34 11.81 -3.13
C LYS A 231 -3.24 12.81 -2.40
N SER A 232 -4.56 12.56 -2.40
CA SER A 232 -5.55 13.36 -1.70
C SER A 232 -5.78 12.93 -0.25
N ASP A 233 -5.21 11.80 0.17
CA ASP A 233 -5.33 11.34 1.54
C ASP A 233 -4.73 12.36 2.50
N ALA A 234 -5.44 12.62 3.58
CA ALA A 234 -4.99 13.48 4.66
C ALA A 234 -5.42 12.90 6.00
N ALA A 235 -4.55 13.00 6.99
CA ALA A 235 -4.85 12.58 8.36
C ALA A 235 -4.29 13.59 9.36
N LEU A 236 -4.97 13.71 10.49
CA LEU A 236 -4.52 14.46 11.65
C LEU A 236 -3.92 13.48 12.66
N VAL A 237 -2.70 13.76 13.07
CA VAL A 237 -2.04 13.08 14.19
C VAL A 237 -2.15 13.99 15.42
N ILE A 238 -2.60 13.42 16.52
CA ILE A 238 -2.79 14.13 17.79
C ILE A 238 -2.02 13.38 18.86
N GLU A 239 -1.02 14.03 19.44
CA GLU A 239 -0.28 13.53 20.59
C GLU A 239 -0.87 14.20 21.84
N SER A 240 -1.75 13.51 22.53
CA SER A 240 -2.45 13.96 23.73
C SER A 240 -3.08 12.79 24.46
N ALA A 241 -2.67 12.57 25.70
CA ALA A 241 -3.20 11.51 26.54
C ALA A 241 -4.72 11.66 26.75
N GLN A 242 -5.17 12.87 27.05
CA GLN A 242 -6.59 13.15 27.29
C GLN A 242 -7.43 12.90 26.03
N PHE A 243 -6.91 13.28 24.86
CA PHE A 243 -7.63 13.05 23.60
C PHE A 243 -7.66 11.56 23.24
N ALA A 244 -6.55 10.83 23.43
CA ALA A 244 -6.47 9.41 23.19
C ALA A 244 -7.43 8.63 24.09
N GLU A 245 -7.53 8.98 25.37
CA GLU A 245 -8.49 8.41 26.30
C GLU A 245 -9.95 8.64 25.87
N ASN A 246 -10.26 9.88 25.49
CA ASN A 246 -11.61 10.22 25.00
C ASN A 246 -11.98 9.42 23.73
N GLN A 247 -11.06 9.33 22.77
CA GLN A 247 -11.27 8.54 21.56
C GLN A 247 -11.45 7.04 21.87
N ARG A 248 -10.65 6.52 22.78
CA ARG A 248 -10.78 5.11 23.22
C ARG A 248 -12.15 4.84 23.83
N ASN A 249 -12.65 5.70 24.68
CA ASN A 249 -13.95 5.56 25.32
C ASN A 249 -15.10 5.54 24.28
N LEU A 250 -15.00 6.40 23.24
CA LEU A 250 -15.94 6.38 22.12
C LEU A 250 -15.87 5.07 21.32
N ILE A 251 -14.65 4.61 21.04
CA ILE A 251 -14.44 3.35 20.32
C ILE A 251 -14.97 2.16 21.12
N GLU A 252 -14.77 2.15 22.44
CA GLU A 252 -15.24 1.07 23.31
C GLU A 252 -16.76 0.92 23.25
N THR A 253 -17.49 2.02 23.21
CA THR A 253 -18.97 1.99 23.05
C THR A 253 -19.38 1.29 21.75
N ILE A 254 -18.69 1.61 20.65
CA ILE A 254 -18.97 0.97 19.36
C ILE A 254 -18.49 -0.48 19.34
N TRP A 255 -17.37 -0.75 20.00
CA TRP A 255 -16.78 -2.08 20.11
C TRP A 255 -17.70 -3.07 20.78
N GLU A 256 -18.38 -2.68 21.85
CA GLU A 256 -19.32 -3.55 22.58
C GLU A 256 -20.49 -4.00 21.70
N GLU A 257 -20.98 -3.12 20.82
CA GLU A 257 -22.08 -3.40 19.90
C GLU A 257 -21.63 -4.11 18.62
N ALA A 258 -20.32 -4.06 18.30
CA ALA A 258 -19.77 -4.58 17.07
C ALA A 258 -19.77 -6.13 17.01
N ILE A 259 -20.02 -6.67 15.83
CA ILE A 259 -20.15 -8.11 15.58
C ILE A 259 -18.77 -8.75 15.45
N PRO A 260 -18.44 -9.83 16.18
CA PRO A 260 -17.19 -10.57 16.01
C PRO A 260 -16.97 -11.02 14.56
N PHE A 261 -15.70 -11.00 14.10
CA PHE A 261 -15.31 -11.32 12.73
C PHE A 261 -15.87 -12.63 12.22
N ASP A 262 -15.76 -13.71 13.00
CA ASP A 262 -16.23 -15.04 12.61
C ASP A 262 -17.75 -15.09 12.30
N SER A 263 -18.52 -14.29 13.02
CA SER A 263 -19.98 -14.20 12.82
C SER A 263 -20.32 -13.30 11.63
N ALA A 264 -19.59 -12.19 11.47
CA ALA A 264 -19.82 -11.24 10.38
C ALA A 264 -19.33 -11.79 9.03
N SER A 265 -18.17 -12.43 9.00
CA SER A 265 -17.57 -12.96 7.76
C SER A 265 -18.44 -14.05 7.11
N LYS A 266 -19.15 -14.84 7.90
CA LYS A 266 -20.09 -15.87 7.40
C LYS A 266 -21.16 -15.27 6.51
N ARG A 267 -21.67 -14.08 6.81
CA ARG A 267 -22.70 -13.41 6.00
C ARG A 267 -22.21 -13.20 4.57
N TYR A 268 -20.95 -12.81 4.39
CA TYR A 268 -20.34 -12.58 3.07
C TYR A 268 -19.95 -13.87 2.35
N THR A 269 -19.82 -14.98 3.06
CA THR A 269 -19.54 -16.32 2.50
C THR A 269 -20.83 -16.99 2.08
N GLU A 270 -21.89 -16.89 2.88
CA GLU A 270 -23.20 -17.49 2.64
C GLU A 270 -23.96 -16.79 1.51
N GLU A 271 -23.86 -15.45 1.36
CA GLU A 271 -24.43 -14.73 0.21
C GLU A 271 -23.89 -15.21 -1.14
N ARG A 272 -22.69 -15.81 -1.19
CA ARG A 272 -22.16 -16.44 -2.41
C ARG A 272 -22.93 -17.69 -2.82
N ILE A 273 -23.55 -18.36 -1.88
CA ILE A 273 -24.28 -19.62 -2.10
C ILE A 273 -25.74 -19.34 -2.46
N THR A 274 -26.30 -18.22 -1.99
CA THR A 274 -27.73 -17.91 -2.12
C THR A 274 -28.09 -16.98 -3.27
N ASP A 275 -27.11 -16.38 -3.99
CA ASP A 275 -27.38 -15.56 -5.17
C ASP A 275 -27.20 -16.38 -6.47
N PRO A 276 -28.29 -16.93 -7.04
CA PRO A 276 -28.20 -17.78 -8.22
C PRO A 276 -27.72 -17.03 -9.47
N LEU A 277 -27.79 -15.69 -9.50
CA LEU A 277 -27.35 -14.86 -10.61
C LEU A 277 -25.82 -14.61 -10.59
N LYS A 278 -25.12 -14.96 -9.49
CA LYS A 278 -23.65 -14.85 -9.39
C LYS A 278 -22.90 -16.14 -9.68
N LEU A 279 -23.60 -17.19 -10.11
CA LEU A 279 -22.97 -18.41 -10.59
C LEU A 279 -22.17 -18.07 -11.84
N THR A 280 -20.84 -18.18 -11.76
CA THR A 280 -19.98 -17.99 -12.92
C THR A 280 -20.26 -19.08 -13.95
N LEU A 281 -20.32 -18.71 -15.21
CA LEU A 281 -20.56 -19.58 -16.36
C LEU A 281 -19.61 -20.79 -16.49
N ASN A 282 -18.57 -20.87 -15.63
CA ASN A 282 -17.55 -21.92 -15.64
C ASN A 282 -17.86 -23.16 -14.79
N GLU A 283 -18.94 -23.17 -14.01
CA GLU A 283 -19.26 -24.29 -13.11
C GLU A 283 -20.49 -25.09 -13.56
N GLY A 284 -20.39 -25.75 -14.65
CA GLY A 284 -21.45 -26.57 -15.19
C GLY A 284 -22.43 -25.80 -16.10
N SER A 285 -23.26 -26.53 -16.86
CA SER A 285 -24.11 -25.88 -17.84
C SER A 285 -25.09 -24.91 -17.14
N PHE A 286 -25.15 -23.69 -17.61
CA PHE A 286 -26.08 -22.65 -17.16
C PHE A 286 -27.53 -23.16 -17.07
N LEU A 287 -27.90 -24.02 -17.98
CA LEU A 287 -29.24 -24.64 -18.06
C LEU A 287 -29.49 -25.68 -16.96
N GLU A 288 -28.48 -26.42 -16.49
CA GLU A 288 -28.64 -27.35 -15.35
C GLU A 288 -28.86 -26.61 -14.05
N LYS A 289 -28.14 -25.52 -13.83
CA LYS A 289 -28.27 -24.70 -12.60
C LYS A 289 -29.55 -23.87 -12.61
N ILE A 290 -30.00 -23.36 -13.75
CA ILE A 290 -31.34 -22.77 -13.87
C ILE A 290 -32.41 -23.81 -13.56
N ARG A 291 -32.23 -25.05 -13.99
CA ARG A 291 -33.16 -26.14 -13.67
C ARG A 291 -33.20 -26.49 -12.20
N GLU A 292 -32.07 -26.49 -11.49
CA GLU A 292 -32.01 -26.67 -10.04
C GLU A 292 -32.71 -25.53 -9.29
N VAL A 293 -32.52 -24.29 -9.72
CA VAL A 293 -33.16 -23.11 -9.13
C VAL A 293 -34.66 -23.05 -9.47
N LEU A 294 -35.05 -23.48 -10.65
CA LEU A 294 -36.44 -23.57 -11.09
C LEU A 294 -37.14 -24.86 -10.68
N MET A 295 -36.48 -25.78 -9.99
CA MET A 295 -37.14 -26.95 -9.40
C MET A 295 -38.05 -26.61 -8.19
N ILE A 296 -38.44 -25.39 -8.00
CA ILE A 296 -39.70 -25.00 -7.30
C ILE A 296 -40.90 -25.31 -8.22
N GLU A 297 -40.75 -26.19 -9.16
CA GLU A 297 -41.71 -26.49 -10.16
C GLU A 297 -42.39 -27.80 -9.97
N LYS A 298 -43.50 -27.71 -9.32
CA LYS A 298 -44.55 -28.65 -9.65
C LYS A 298 -45.80 -28.03 -10.27
N ASP A 299 -45.87 -26.73 -10.40
CA ASP A 299 -47.07 -26.06 -10.86
C ASP A 299 -46.85 -24.96 -11.90
N LEU A 300 -46.11 -25.23 -12.97
CA LEU A 300 -46.20 -24.41 -14.18
C LEU A 300 -47.22 -25.03 -15.12
N PRO A 301 -48.23 -24.28 -15.59
CA PRO A 301 -49.18 -24.74 -16.56
C PRO A 301 -48.43 -25.07 -17.85
N LYS A 302 -48.69 -26.29 -18.37
CA LYS A 302 -48.30 -26.70 -19.72
C LYS A 302 -49.19 -25.91 -20.64
N GLU A 303 -48.67 -24.86 -21.27
CA GLU A 303 -49.10 -24.41 -22.61
C GLU A 303 -48.60 -23.00 -22.92
N ASP A 304 -47.85 -22.89 -23.96
CA ASP A 304 -47.68 -21.83 -24.94
C ASP A 304 -47.96 -20.36 -24.53
N THR A 305 -47.26 -19.83 -23.58
CA THR A 305 -47.15 -18.38 -23.46
C THR A 305 -45.67 -17.96 -23.68
N PRO A 306 -45.40 -17.03 -24.59
CA PRO A 306 -44.06 -16.54 -24.81
C PRO A 306 -43.55 -15.86 -23.54
N PHE A 307 -42.36 -16.26 -23.14
CA PHE A 307 -41.64 -15.73 -21.98
C PHE A 307 -41.48 -14.20 -22.12
N ASN A 308 -42.15 -13.43 -21.29
CA ASN A 308 -42.05 -11.98 -21.29
C ASN A 308 -40.92 -11.57 -20.35
N ILE A 309 -39.77 -11.20 -20.94
CA ILE A 309 -38.57 -10.75 -20.25
C ILE A 309 -38.78 -9.40 -19.53
N ASP A 310 -39.78 -8.60 -19.91
CA ASP A 310 -40.03 -7.27 -19.38
C ASP A 310 -40.68 -7.25 -17.97
N ALA A 311 -40.98 -8.41 -17.39
CA ALA A 311 -41.56 -8.52 -16.06
C ALA A 311 -40.50 -8.64 -14.95
N PHE A 312 -39.20 -8.64 -15.30
CA PHE A 312 -38.06 -8.83 -14.37
C PHE A 312 -37.02 -7.69 -14.41
N MET A 313 -37.34 -6.56 -15.03
CA MET A 313 -36.51 -5.35 -14.88
C MET A 313 -37.12 -4.34 -13.91
#